data_1600e10f5d83c9551032edecea5f13bf
#
_entry.id   1600e10f5d83c9551032edecea5f13bf
#
_cell.length_a   1.000
_cell.length_b   1.000
_cell.length_c   1.000
_cell.angle_alpha   90.00
_cell.angle_beta   90.00
_cell.angle_gamma   90.00
#
_symmetry.space_group_name_H-M   'P 1'
#
loop_
_entity.id
_entity.type
_entity.pdbx_description
1 polymer ?
#
loop_
_entity_poly.entity_id
_entity_poly.type
_entity_poly.pdbx_seq_one_letter_code
_entity_poly.pdbx_strand_id
1 'polypeptide(L)'
;MNKNLLIKIENISSGYGSTVIVNNFSFEVEQGQILTITGSNGMGKTTLMKTIMGLIDAREGKITFKDEDITNSSPDYRSKSGIGYVPQGREIFSTLTVEQNIMLPIYTRKKLSFSPEDKLEEIYSLFPILKEKRFADGSSLSGGQQQQLA
;
A
#
# COMPACT_ATOMS: atom_id res chain seq x y z
N MET A 1 20.18 11.51 13.47
CA MET A 1 19.14 10.77 12.74
C MET A 1 17.90 10.76 13.60
N ASN A 2 16.78 11.20 13.07
CA ASN A 2 15.53 11.24 13.82
C ASN A 2 15.01 9.81 13.97
N LYS A 3 15.04 9.24 15.18
CA LYS A 3 14.71 7.82 15.45
C LYS A 3 13.26 7.40 15.09
N ASN A 4 12.42 8.35 14.69
CA ASN A 4 11.01 8.13 14.38
C ASN A 4 10.67 8.27 12.89
N LEU A 5 11.62 8.63 12.02
CA LEU A 5 11.34 8.82 10.60
C LEU A 5 11.07 7.45 9.94
N LEU A 6 9.88 7.30 9.36
CA LEU A 6 9.47 6.06 8.71
C LEU A 6 9.78 6.07 7.22
N ILE A 7 9.40 7.14 6.53
CA ILE A 7 9.64 7.32 5.10
C ILE A 7 10.04 8.75 4.81
N LYS A 8 11.02 8.92 3.93
CA LYS A 8 11.48 10.21 3.42
C LYS A 8 11.49 10.18 1.91
N ILE A 9 10.85 11.17 1.32
CA ILE A 9 10.81 11.44 -0.11
C ILE A 9 11.58 12.73 -0.36
N GLU A 10 12.60 12.68 -1.21
CA GLU A 10 13.48 13.82 -1.48
C GLU A 10 13.53 14.10 -2.98
N ASN A 11 13.00 15.25 -3.39
CA ASN A 11 13.05 15.79 -4.76
C ASN A 11 12.61 14.80 -5.83
N ILE A 12 11.60 13.98 -5.54
CA ILE A 12 11.11 12.96 -6.48
C ILE A 12 10.48 13.60 -7.70
N SER A 13 10.98 13.18 -8.86
CA SER A 13 10.35 13.43 -10.17
C SER A 13 10.03 12.10 -10.83
N SER A 14 8.81 11.94 -11.35
CA SER A 14 8.34 10.72 -12.00
C SER A 14 7.21 10.97 -13.01
N GLY A 15 6.88 9.98 -13.83
CA GLY A 15 5.83 10.09 -14.83
C GLY A 15 5.86 8.95 -15.82
N TYR A 16 5.18 9.11 -16.97
CA TYR A 16 5.03 8.08 -17.98
C TYR A 16 5.71 8.49 -19.31
N GLY A 17 6.41 7.55 -19.94
CA GLY A 17 7.13 7.82 -21.20
C GLY A 17 8.06 9.04 -21.06
N SER A 18 7.90 10.09 -21.83
CA SER A 18 8.66 11.35 -21.71
C SER A 18 8.00 12.38 -20.79
N THR A 19 6.74 12.16 -20.37
CA THR A 19 5.97 13.13 -19.60
C THR A 19 6.30 13.04 -18.12
N VAL A 20 6.74 14.16 -17.51
CA VAL A 20 6.89 14.31 -16.06
C VAL A 20 5.54 14.73 -15.48
N ILE A 21 5.04 14.00 -14.49
CA ILE A 21 3.76 14.26 -13.81
C ILE A 21 4.00 14.73 -12.37
N VAL A 22 4.89 14.05 -11.66
CA VAL A 22 5.38 14.49 -10.35
C VAL A 22 6.72 15.16 -10.57
N ASN A 23 6.88 16.37 -10.08
CA ASN A 23 8.09 17.15 -10.29
C ASN A 23 8.60 17.70 -8.96
N ASN A 24 9.82 17.31 -8.59
CA ASN A 24 10.56 17.81 -7.42
C ASN A 24 9.74 17.79 -6.12
N PHE A 25 9.08 16.67 -5.84
CA PHE A 25 8.20 16.53 -4.68
C PHE A 25 8.95 15.92 -3.49
N SER A 26 8.80 16.55 -2.30
CA SER A 26 9.48 16.12 -1.08
C SER A 26 8.53 16.15 0.11
N PHE A 27 8.62 15.14 0.99
CA PHE A 27 7.97 15.09 2.30
C PHE A 27 8.59 14.01 3.18
N GLU A 28 8.26 14.05 4.45
CA GLU A 28 8.66 13.05 5.45
C GLU A 28 7.44 12.58 6.22
N VAL A 29 7.43 11.32 6.64
CA VAL A 29 6.39 10.74 7.50
C VAL A 29 7.05 9.99 8.64
N GLU A 30 6.67 10.31 9.86
CA GLU A 30 7.13 9.63 11.06
C GLU A 30 6.27 8.41 11.37
N GLN A 31 6.81 7.51 12.17
CA GLN A 31 6.06 6.33 12.64
C GLN A 31 4.80 6.75 13.41
N GLY A 32 3.65 6.16 13.05
CA GLY A 32 2.35 6.46 13.65
C GLY A 32 1.67 7.71 13.09
N GLN A 33 2.31 8.45 12.18
CA GLN A 33 1.74 9.64 11.56
C GLN A 33 0.79 9.28 10.41
N ILE A 34 -0.28 10.06 10.26
CA ILE A 34 -1.16 10.06 9.08
C ILE A 34 -0.82 11.30 8.25
N LEU A 35 -0.38 11.10 7.01
CA LEU A 35 -0.17 12.18 6.04
C LEU A 35 -1.26 12.15 4.98
N THR A 36 -1.89 13.31 4.72
CA THR A 36 -2.87 13.45 3.65
C THR A 36 -2.29 14.27 2.50
N ILE A 37 -2.34 13.71 1.28
CA ILE A 37 -1.95 14.39 0.05
C ILE A 37 -3.21 14.82 -0.70
N THR A 38 -3.44 16.12 -0.81
CA THR A 38 -4.61 16.71 -1.45
C THR A 38 -4.24 17.39 -2.76
N GLY A 39 -5.22 17.62 -3.61
CA GLY A 39 -5.06 18.29 -4.90
C GLY A 39 -6.13 17.87 -5.90
N SER A 40 -6.31 18.64 -6.97
CA SER A 40 -7.27 18.35 -8.03
C SER A 40 -6.98 17.04 -8.76
N ASN A 41 -7.97 16.52 -9.50
CA ASN A 41 -7.76 15.35 -10.33
C ASN A 41 -6.71 15.64 -11.42
N GLY A 42 -5.88 14.65 -11.73
CA GLY A 42 -4.79 14.81 -12.70
C GLY A 42 -3.49 15.41 -12.15
N MET A 43 -3.43 15.88 -10.90
CA MET A 43 -2.24 16.49 -10.30
C MET A 43 -1.13 15.51 -9.87
N GLY A 44 -1.23 14.24 -10.27
CA GLY A 44 -0.15 13.27 -10.04
C GLY A 44 -0.19 12.50 -8.72
N LYS A 45 -1.23 12.64 -7.88
CA LYS A 45 -1.34 11.91 -6.60
C LYS A 45 -1.16 10.40 -6.75
N THR A 46 -1.88 9.79 -7.68
CA THR A 46 -1.78 8.36 -7.98
C THR A 46 -0.41 7.98 -8.53
N THR A 47 0.18 8.83 -9.37
CA THR A 47 1.52 8.64 -9.91
C THR A 47 2.55 8.63 -8.78
N LEU A 48 2.46 9.58 -7.84
CA LEU A 48 3.32 9.63 -6.66
C LEU A 48 3.21 8.36 -5.82
N MET A 49 1.99 7.89 -5.51
CA MET A 49 1.79 6.65 -4.76
C MET A 49 2.37 5.44 -5.49
N LYS A 50 2.17 5.35 -6.81
CA LYS A 50 2.77 4.29 -7.63
C LYS A 50 4.29 4.37 -7.66
N THR A 51 4.87 5.57 -7.67
CA THR A 51 6.33 5.78 -7.58
C THR A 51 6.86 5.32 -6.22
N ILE A 52 6.18 5.67 -5.12
CA ILE A 52 6.55 5.21 -3.78
C ILE A 52 6.48 3.69 -3.67
N MET A 53 5.54 3.05 -4.35
CA MET A 53 5.44 1.59 -4.38
C MET A 53 6.42 0.92 -5.37
N GLY A 54 7.09 1.69 -6.25
CA GLY A 54 8.00 1.17 -7.26
C GLY A 54 7.30 0.59 -8.50
N LEU A 55 6.01 0.91 -8.70
CA LEU A 55 5.25 0.57 -9.90
C LEU A 55 5.54 1.54 -11.06
N ILE A 56 6.11 2.69 -10.75
CA ILE A 56 6.64 3.69 -11.67
C ILE A 56 8.02 4.07 -11.15
N ASP A 57 9.01 4.10 -12.03
CA ASP A 57 10.36 4.45 -11.64
C ASP A 57 10.47 5.95 -11.29
N ALA A 58 11.21 6.24 -10.23
CA ALA A 58 11.67 7.59 -9.98
C ALA A 58 12.74 7.95 -11.03
N ARG A 59 12.61 9.12 -11.66
CA ARG A 59 13.60 9.64 -12.60
C ARG A 59 14.69 10.42 -11.90
N GLU A 60 14.28 11.10 -10.83
CA GLU A 60 15.14 11.93 -9.99
C GLU A 60 14.71 11.80 -8.55
N GLY A 61 15.61 12.16 -7.64
CA GLY A 61 15.34 12.18 -6.21
C GLY A 61 15.63 10.86 -5.52
N LYS A 62 15.16 10.76 -4.28
CA LYS A 62 15.46 9.63 -3.40
C LYS A 62 14.26 9.25 -2.55
N ILE A 63 14.07 7.95 -2.35
CA ILE A 63 13.07 7.37 -1.44
C ILE A 63 13.81 6.55 -0.38
N THR A 64 13.70 6.98 0.88
CA THR A 64 14.26 6.26 2.03
C THR A 64 13.15 5.72 2.89
N PHE A 65 13.18 4.43 3.25
CA PHE A 65 12.22 3.77 4.13
C PHE A 65 12.96 3.04 5.25
N LYS A 66 12.69 3.38 6.51
CA LYS A 66 13.39 2.82 7.69
C LYS A 66 14.91 2.89 7.54
N ASP A 67 15.43 4.08 7.20
CA ASP A 67 16.84 4.38 6.97
C ASP A 67 17.48 3.66 5.77
N GLU A 68 16.72 2.89 4.98
CA GLU A 68 17.20 2.20 3.80
C GLU A 68 16.79 2.95 2.53
N ASP A 69 17.71 3.11 1.58
CA ASP A 69 17.43 3.64 0.25
C ASP A 69 16.72 2.58 -0.60
N ILE A 70 15.45 2.82 -0.89
CA ILE A 70 14.61 1.92 -1.70
C ILE A 70 14.28 2.51 -3.08
N THR A 71 14.94 3.58 -3.50
CA THR A 71 14.62 4.33 -4.74
C THR A 71 14.50 3.42 -5.96
N ASN A 72 15.45 2.48 -6.10
CA ASN A 72 15.49 1.55 -7.23
C ASN A 72 15.03 0.12 -6.87
N SER A 73 14.43 -0.06 -5.69
CA SER A 73 13.95 -1.36 -5.25
C SER A 73 12.65 -1.75 -5.95
N SER A 74 12.49 -3.04 -6.25
CA SER A 74 11.28 -3.57 -6.87
C SER A 74 10.04 -3.43 -5.97
N PRO A 75 8.82 -3.42 -6.54
CA PRO A 75 7.57 -3.43 -5.76
C PRO A 75 7.49 -4.61 -4.78
N ASP A 76 7.97 -5.78 -5.18
CA ASP A 76 8.02 -6.98 -4.33
C ASP A 76 8.92 -6.76 -3.10
N TYR A 77 10.10 -6.16 -3.29
CA TYR A 77 10.99 -5.82 -2.19
C TYR A 77 10.34 -4.84 -1.22
N ARG A 78 9.73 -3.75 -1.74
CA ARG A 78 9.05 -2.73 -0.92
C ARG A 78 7.90 -3.31 -0.13
N SER A 79 7.10 -4.18 -0.74
CA SER A 79 6.01 -4.90 -0.07
C SER A 79 6.53 -5.79 1.06
N LYS A 80 7.60 -6.56 0.82
CA LYS A 80 8.25 -7.42 1.83
C LYS A 80 8.89 -6.61 2.96
N SER A 81 9.36 -5.38 2.68
CA SER A 81 9.89 -4.45 3.70
C SER A 81 8.80 -3.84 4.59
N GLY A 82 7.51 -3.99 4.22
CA GLY A 82 6.36 -3.58 5.01
C GLY A 82 5.59 -2.38 4.47
N ILE A 83 5.78 -2.01 3.20
CA ILE A 83 4.97 -0.98 2.54
C ILE A 83 3.74 -1.66 1.93
N GLY A 84 2.55 -1.37 2.47
CA GLY A 84 1.27 -1.78 1.88
C GLY A 84 0.75 -0.73 0.91
N TYR A 85 0.03 -1.17 -0.12
CA TYR A 85 -0.58 -0.28 -1.11
C TYR A 85 -2.00 -0.73 -1.43
N VAL A 86 -2.96 0.17 -1.24
CA VAL A 86 -4.35 -0.03 -1.68
C VAL A 86 -4.58 0.87 -2.90
N PRO A 87 -4.77 0.29 -4.10
CA PRO A 87 -4.95 1.07 -5.31
C PRO A 87 -6.33 1.74 -5.37
N GLN A 88 -6.45 2.73 -6.25
CA GLN A 88 -7.75 3.28 -6.61
C GLN A 88 -8.58 2.18 -7.31
N GLY A 89 -9.81 1.96 -6.85
CA GLY A 89 -10.67 0.90 -7.37
C GLY A 89 -10.64 -0.38 -6.53
N ARG A 90 -9.88 -0.39 -5.41
CA ARG A 90 -9.79 -1.48 -4.41
C ARG A 90 -8.98 -2.68 -4.88
N GLU A 91 -9.21 -3.17 -6.12
CA GLU A 91 -8.50 -4.30 -6.77
C GLU A 91 -8.47 -5.58 -5.92
N ILE A 92 -9.58 -5.90 -5.24
CA ILE A 92 -9.75 -7.18 -4.56
C ILE A 92 -9.84 -8.33 -5.57
N PHE A 93 -9.49 -9.52 -5.16
CA PHE A 93 -9.67 -10.73 -5.97
C PHE A 93 -11.15 -11.15 -5.91
N SER A 94 -11.92 -10.75 -6.91
CA SER A 94 -13.37 -10.90 -6.96
C SER A 94 -13.85 -12.36 -6.92
N THR A 95 -13.05 -13.29 -7.42
CA THR A 95 -13.33 -14.74 -7.47
C THR A 95 -12.84 -15.51 -6.25
N LEU A 96 -12.08 -14.88 -5.37
CA LEU A 96 -11.69 -15.46 -4.10
C LEU A 96 -12.71 -15.08 -3.02
N THR A 97 -12.85 -15.94 -2.02
CA THR A 97 -13.67 -15.62 -0.86
C THR A 97 -13.07 -14.45 -0.07
N VAL A 98 -13.87 -13.83 0.79
CA VAL A 98 -13.41 -12.77 1.70
C VAL A 98 -12.20 -13.25 2.51
N GLU A 99 -12.30 -14.43 3.13
CA GLU A 99 -11.21 -15.00 3.92
C GLU A 99 -9.96 -15.27 3.08
N GLN A 100 -10.10 -15.78 1.86
CA GLN A 100 -8.98 -15.99 0.95
C GLN A 100 -8.30 -14.68 0.56
N ASN A 101 -9.06 -13.61 0.31
CA ASN A 101 -8.51 -12.28 0.05
C ASN A 101 -7.66 -11.79 1.23
N ILE A 102 -8.17 -11.89 2.46
CA ILE A 102 -7.44 -11.49 3.69
C ILE A 102 -6.17 -12.33 3.88
N MET A 103 -6.25 -13.62 3.61
CA MET A 103 -5.13 -14.55 3.85
C MET A 103 -4.06 -14.51 2.74
N LEU A 104 -4.38 -14.01 1.56
CA LEU A 104 -3.48 -14.02 0.41
C LEU A 104 -2.10 -13.38 0.69
N PRO A 105 -1.99 -12.21 1.33
CA PRO A 105 -0.70 -11.61 1.68
C PRO A 105 0.10 -12.46 2.68
N ILE A 106 -0.56 -13.28 3.47
CA ILE A 106 0.06 -14.17 4.46
C ILE A 106 0.71 -15.35 3.74
N TYR A 107 0.01 -15.98 2.79
CA TYR A 107 0.52 -17.12 2.02
C TYR A 107 1.75 -16.77 1.16
N THR A 108 1.95 -15.52 0.81
CA THR A 108 3.10 -15.07 0.02
C THR A 108 4.37 -14.84 0.86
N ARG A 109 4.28 -14.89 2.19
CA ARG A 109 5.41 -14.65 3.11
C ARG A 109 6.10 -15.96 3.50
N LYS A 110 7.42 -15.99 3.41
CA LYS A 110 8.24 -17.16 3.81
C LYS A 110 8.34 -17.37 5.32
N LYS A 111 8.23 -16.30 6.10
CA LYS A 111 8.26 -16.34 7.57
C LYS A 111 7.23 -15.35 8.11
N LEU A 112 6.48 -15.79 9.09
CA LEU A 112 5.54 -14.98 9.85
C LEU A 112 6.09 -14.81 11.26
N SER A 113 5.94 -13.62 11.82
CA SER A 113 6.23 -13.31 13.23
C SER A 113 4.98 -13.33 14.12
N PHE A 114 3.85 -13.77 13.55
CA PHE A 114 2.53 -13.80 14.20
C PHE A 114 1.76 -15.05 13.74
N SER A 115 0.72 -15.44 14.51
CA SER A 115 -0.25 -16.45 14.12
C SER A 115 -1.18 -15.89 13.04
N PRO A 116 -1.33 -16.55 11.88
CA PRO A 116 -2.32 -16.15 10.87
C PRO A 116 -3.74 -16.12 11.42
N GLU A 117 -4.08 -17.07 12.28
CA GLU A 117 -5.41 -17.19 12.90
C GLU A 117 -5.69 -16.02 13.82
N ASP A 118 -4.74 -15.63 14.69
CA ASP A 118 -4.88 -14.49 15.59
C ASP A 118 -5.05 -13.19 14.79
N LYS A 119 -4.30 -13.05 13.70
CA LYS A 119 -4.40 -11.87 12.83
C LYS A 119 -5.73 -11.80 12.09
N LEU A 120 -6.26 -12.94 11.68
CA LEU A 120 -7.57 -13.04 11.05
C LEU A 120 -8.68 -12.64 12.03
N GLU A 121 -8.63 -13.12 13.27
CA GLU A 121 -9.60 -12.74 14.30
C GLU A 121 -9.49 -11.26 14.68
N GLU A 122 -8.29 -10.67 14.69
CA GLU A 122 -8.11 -9.23 14.87
C GLU A 122 -8.82 -8.43 13.76
N ILE A 123 -8.64 -8.84 12.49
CA ILE A 123 -9.31 -8.21 11.34
C ILE A 123 -10.84 -8.35 11.47
N TYR A 124 -11.32 -9.52 11.84
CA TYR A 124 -12.75 -9.76 12.03
C TYR A 124 -13.34 -8.96 13.19
N SER A 125 -12.55 -8.69 14.23
CA SER A 125 -12.97 -7.82 15.33
C SER A 125 -13.11 -6.35 14.89
N LEU A 126 -12.24 -5.90 13.98
CA LEU A 126 -12.31 -4.54 13.39
C LEU A 126 -13.44 -4.43 12.35
N PHE A 127 -13.68 -5.49 11.59
CA PHE A 127 -14.65 -5.52 10.49
C PHE A 127 -15.58 -6.74 10.60
N PRO A 128 -16.56 -6.75 11.52
CA PRO A 128 -17.43 -7.92 11.78
C PRO A 128 -18.17 -8.44 10.54
N ILE A 129 -18.52 -7.56 9.62
CA ILE A 129 -19.18 -7.93 8.35
C ILE A 129 -18.33 -8.85 7.48
N LEU A 130 -16.99 -8.71 7.54
CA LEU A 130 -16.08 -9.60 6.80
C LEU A 130 -16.07 -11.01 7.40
N LYS A 131 -16.23 -11.14 8.73
CA LYS A 131 -16.41 -12.44 9.40
C LYS A 131 -17.71 -13.11 8.99
N GLU A 132 -18.81 -12.36 9.00
CA GLU A 132 -20.12 -12.85 8.59
C GLU A 132 -20.10 -13.38 7.16
N LYS A 133 -19.41 -12.67 6.27
CA LYS A 133 -19.32 -13.00 4.83
C LYS A 133 -18.04 -13.74 4.44
N ARG A 134 -17.32 -14.33 5.38
CA ARG A 134 -15.98 -14.89 5.13
C ARG A 134 -15.90 -15.91 4.00
N PHE A 135 -16.96 -16.66 3.76
CA PHE A 135 -17.05 -17.67 2.70
C PHE A 135 -17.71 -17.15 1.40
N ALA A 136 -18.19 -15.92 1.40
CA ALA A 136 -18.74 -15.31 0.20
C ALA A 136 -17.64 -14.79 -0.73
N ASP A 137 -17.89 -14.80 -2.03
CA ASP A 137 -16.95 -14.24 -3.01
C ASP A 137 -16.81 -12.73 -2.84
N GLY A 138 -15.60 -12.20 -3.07
CA GLY A 138 -15.34 -10.76 -3.02
C GLY A 138 -16.26 -9.94 -3.91
N SER A 139 -16.67 -10.48 -5.06
CA SER A 139 -17.61 -9.85 -5.99
C SER A 139 -19.00 -9.61 -5.40
N SER A 140 -19.42 -10.40 -4.41
CA SER A 140 -20.73 -10.30 -3.77
C SER A 140 -20.85 -9.20 -2.73
N LEU A 141 -19.73 -8.57 -2.37
CA LEU A 141 -19.65 -7.51 -1.39
C LEU A 141 -20.15 -6.17 -1.97
N SER A 142 -20.83 -5.36 -1.15
CA SER A 142 -21.11 -3.97 -1.49
C SER A 142 -19.82 -3.15 -1.63
N GLY A 143 -19.88 -2.00 -2.32
CA GLY A 143 -18.73 -1.16 -2.52
C GLY A 143 -18.01 -0.74 -1.22
N GLY A 144 -18.76 -0.46 -0.14
CA GLY A 144 -18.18 -0.16 1.17
C GLY A 144 -17.50 -1.39 1.82
N GLN A 145 -18.10 -2.56 1.69
CA GLN A 145 -17.54 -3.83 2.20
C GLN A 145 -16.27 -4.22 1.42
N GLN A 146 -16.24 -4.01 0.12
CA GLN A 146 -15.04 -4.20 -0.69
C GLN A 146 -13.90 -3.25 -0.28
N GLN A 147 -14.25 -2.03 0.14
CA GLN A 147 -13.25 -1.07 0.64
C GLN A 147 -12.69 -1.49 2.01
N GLN A 148 -13.47 -2.19 2.83
CA GLN A 148 -12.99 -2.77 4.09
C GLN A 148 -12.11 -4.00 3.86
N LEU A 149 -12.36 -4.73 2.76
CA LEU A 149 -11.58 -5.92 2.40
C LEU A 149 -10.24 -5.55 1.74
N ALA A 150 -10.15 -4.44 0.99
CA ALA A 150 -8.95 -3.98 0.31
C ALA A 150 -7.91 -3.42 1.29
#